data_8f45c990a89e929e6c6a8bdc37771a59
#
_entry.id   8f45c990a89e929e6c6a8bdc37771a59
#
_cell.length_a   1.000
_cell.length_b   1.000
_cell.length_c   1.000
_cell.angle_alpha   90.00
_cell.angle_beta   90.00
_cell.angle_gamma   90.00
#
_symmetry.space_group_name_H-M   'P 1'
#
loop_
_entity.id
_entity.type
_entity.pdbx_description
1 polymer ?
#
loop_
_entity_poly.entity_id
_entity_poly.type
_entity_poly.pdbx_seq_one_letter_code
_entity_poly.pdbx_strand_id
1 'polypeptide(L)'
;MMLTLAGLVMVSKKLEKYVNSDKVEKKEYTVVLDAGHGSSDSGKVGINGVLEKDINLSISKKTKKYLEKKGIRVIMTRDKDESLAEGEKGNRKVQDMKARVKRINDTKPDLAVSIHQNSYHEESIHGAQVFYYEHSESGEKDARILQEALLAVDPDNTRQVKANTTYYLLKRTEVPILIVECGFLSNQEEAEKLASEDYQKEIAKAIANGIESCLKD
;
A
#
# COMPACT_ATOMS: atom_id res chain seq x y z
N MET A 1 -10.09 -9.53 -62.84
CA MET A 1 -8.98 -9.13 -61.96
C MET A 1 -9.33 -7.97 -61.01
N MET A 2 -10.27 -7.08 -61.23
CA MET A 2 -10.63 -6.00 -60.30
C MET A 2 -11.48 -6.45 -59.08
N LEU A 3 -12.31 -7.49 -59.22
CA LEU A 3 -13.17 -7.98 -58.13
C LEU A 3 -12.42 -8.70 -57.00
N THR A 4 -11.28 -9.31 -57.30
CA THR A 4 -10.44 -10.01 -56.30
C THR A 4 -9.65 -9.04 -55.42
N LEU A 5 -9.26 -7.87 -55.95
CA LEU A 5 -8.55 -6.84 -55.19
C LEU A 5 -9.46 -6.14 -54.15
N ALA A 6 -10.73 -5.88 -54.53
CA ALA A 6 -11.73 -5.27 -53.67
C ALA A 6 -12.08 -6.19 -52.47
N GLY A 7 -12.15 -7.51 -52.69
CA GLY A 7 -12.38 -8.51 -51.66
C GLY A 7 -11.24 -8.56 -50.64
N LEU A 8 -9.98 -8.52 -51.09
CA LEU A 8 -8.80 -8.51 -50.22
C LEU A 8 -8.71 -7.25 -49.32
N VAL A 9 -9.07 -6.07 -49.88
CA VAL A 9 -9.09 -4.81 -49.11
C VAL A 9 -10.21 -4.80 -48.06
N MET A 10 -11.38 -5.40 -48.36
CA MET A 10 -12.47 -5.51 -47.38
C MET A 10 -12.13 -6.50 -46.25
N VAL A 11 -11.45 -7.61 -46.56
CA VAL A 11 -10.98 -8.57 -45.55
C VAL A 11 -9.92 -7.96 -44.67
N SER A 12 -8.94 -7.21 -45.24
CA SER A 12 -7.90 -6.55 -44.46
C SER A 12 -8.47 -5.48 -43.50
N LYS A 13 -9.42 -4.65 -43.98
CA LYS A 13 -10.10 -3.65 -43.13
C LYS A 13 -10.96 -4.31 -42.03
N LYS A 14 -11.55 -5.47 -42.29
CA LYS A 14 -12.31 -6.23 -41.29
C LYS A 14 -11.38 -6.86 -40.25
N LEU A 15 -10.21 -7.36 -40.66
CA LEU A 15 -9.15 -7.84 -39.76
C LEU A 15 -8.58 -6.70 -38.93
N GLU A 16 -8.28 -5.54 -39.52
CA GLU A 16 -7.81 -4.36 -38.76
C GLU A 16 -8.83 -3.90 -37.70
N LYS A 17 -10.14 -3.95 -38.08
CA LYS A 17 -11.19 -3.63 -37.10
C LYS A 17 -11.31 -4.67 -35.98
N TYR A 18 -11.07 -5.95 -36.26
CA TYR A 18 -11.03 -7.02 -35.27
C TYR A 18 -9.78 -6.89 -34.35
N VAL A 19 -8.60 -6.66 -34.92
CA VAL A 19 -7.34 -6.47 -34.17
C VAL A 19 -7.38 -5.18 -33.36
N ASN A 20 -8.05 -4.12 -33.81
CA ASN A 20 -8.24 -2.87 -33.05
C ASN A 20 -9.35 -2.96 -31.98
N SER A 21 -10.33 -3.92 -32.12
CA SER A 21 -11.34 -4.12 -31.06
C SER A 21 -10.84 -4.90 -29.87
N ASP A 22 -9.71 -5.61 -30.01
CA ASP A 22 -9.05 -6.33 -28.91
C ASP A 22 -7.96 -5.50 -28.20
N LYS A 23 -7.92 -4.19 -28.39
CA LYS A 23 -7.26 -3.31 -27.42
C LYS A 23 -8.14 -3.31 -26.17
N VAL A 24 -7.93 -4.32 -25.31
CA VAL A 24 -8.34 -4.24 -23.92
C VAL A 24 -7.77 -2.93 -23.40
N GLU A 25 -8.63 -1.94 -23.13
CA GLU A 25 -8.20 -0.72 -22.46
C GLU A 25 -7.56 -1.16 -21.14
N LYS A 26 -6.25 -1.04 -21.08
CA LYS A 26 -5.52 -1.43 -19.88
C LYS A 26 -5.98 -0.47 -18.78
N LYS A 27 -6.79 -0.98 -17.83
CA LYS A 27 -7.26 -0.20 -16.71
C LYS A 27 -6.05 0.44 -16.02
N GLU A 28 -6.03 1.76 -15.93
CA GLU A 28 -4.98 2.49 -15.22
C GLU A 28 -5.34 2.54 -13.74
N TYR A 29 -4.68 1.72 -12.95
CA TYR A 29 -4.90 1.68 -11.50
C TYR A 29 -4.20 2.84 -10.80
N THR A 30 -4.87 3.39 -9.79
CA THR A 30 -4.32 4.41 -8.88
C THR A 30 -4.29 3.87 -7.45
N VAL A 31 -3.14 3.94 -6.81
CA VAL A 31 -2.93 3.54 -5.42
C VAL A 31 -2.47 4.74 -4.60
N VAL A 32 -3.00 4.87 -3.38
CA VAL A 32 -2.44 5.79 -2.38
C VAL A 32 -1.61 4.99 -1.39
N LEU A 33 -0.36 5.39 -1.21
CA LEU A 33 0.50 4.92 -0.13
C LEU A 33 0.56 5.99 0.96
N ASP A 34 0.12 5.63 2.14
CA ASP A 34 0.22 6.46 3.32
C ASP A 34 1.42 6.02 4.16
N ALA A 35 2.45 6.87 4.26
CA ALA A 35 3.57 6.65 5.16
C ALA A 35 3.19 7.17 6.56
N GLY A 36 2.87 6.28 7.48
CA GLY A 36 2.42 6.62 8.83
C GLY A 36 3.35 7.58 9.56
N HIS A 37 2.78 8.43 10.44
CA HIS A 37 3.53 9.44 11.22
C HIS A 37 4.22 10.50 10.37
N GLY A 38 5.16 11.26 10.96
CA GLY A 38 5.96 12.29 10.27
C GLY A 38 6.12 13.56 11.09
N SER A 39 7.13 14.36 10.75
CA SER A 39 7.50 15.60 11.47
C SER A 39 7.72 15.33 12.96
N SER A 40 6.99 16.01 13.85
CA SER A 40 7.09 15.85 15.30
C SER A 40 6.47 14.55 15.84
N ASP A 41 5.67 13.81 15.05
CA ASP A 41 5.15 12.49 15.41
C ASP A 41 6.12 11.40 14.90
N SER A 42 7.01 10.95 15.81
CA SER A 42 7.98 9.89 15.49
C SER A 42 7.34 8.52 15.27
N GLY A 43 6.07 8.32 15.68
CA GLY A 43 5.52 6.99 15.89
C GLY A 43 6.20 6.28 17.06
N LYS A 44 6.36 4.97 16.96
CA LYS A 44 7.11 4.18 17.93
C LYS A 44 8.61 4.40 17.77
N VAL A 45 9.32 4.32 18.88
CA VAL A 45 10.79 4.27 18.89
C VAL A 45 11.19 2.82 19.10
N GLY A 46 11.95 2.29 18.19
CA GLY A 46 12.44 0.93 18.25
C GLY A 46 13.41 0.71 19.40
N ILE A 47 13.54 -0.54 19.84
CA ILE A 47 14.49 -0.94 20.89
C ILE A 47 15.94 -0.57 20.52
N ASN A 48 16.25 -0.48 19.23
CA ASN A 48 17.52 -0.03 18.67
C ASN A 48 17.58 1.49 18.39
N GLY A 49 16.56 2.25 18.83
CA GLY A 49 16.49 3.70 18.68
C GLY A 49 15.98 4.22 17.32
N VAL A 50 15.61 3.36 16.37
CA VAL A 50 15.06 3.78 15.08
C VAL A 50 13.66 4.36 15.24
N LEU A 51 13.31 5.32 14.39
CA LEU A 51 11.99 5.95 14.43
C LEU A 51 11.06 5.30 13.40
N GLU A 52 9.86 4.94 13.83
CA GLU A 52 8.83 4.35 12.98
C GLU A 52 8.55 5.20 11.73
N LYS A 53 8.43 6.53 11.88
CA LYS A 53 8.17 7.45 10.77
C LYS A 53 9.17 7.34 9.62
N ASP A 54 10.46 7.09 9.94
CA ASP A 54 11.54 7.03 8.94
C ASP A 54 11.50 5.70 8.18
N ILE A 55 11.24 4.61 8.88
CA ILE A 55 11.06 3.28 8.28
C ILE A 55 9.81 3.28 7.39
N ASN A 56 8.68 3.82 7.88
CA ASN A 56 7.43 3.94 7.12
C ASN A 56 7.65 4.69 5.80
N LEU A 57 8.35 5.82 5.85
CA LEU A 57 8.65 6.61 4.65
C LEU A 57 9.56 5.85 3.68
N SER A 58 10.58 5.19 4.20
CA SER A 58 11.54 4.43 3.41
C SER A 58 10.88 3.27 2.67
N ILE A 59 10.09 2.44 3.38
CA ILE A 59 9.34 1.32 2.80
C ILE A 59 8.32 1.84 1.79
N SER A 60 7.54 2.90 2.11
CA SER A 60 6.56 3.49 1.20
C SER A 60 7.19 3.96 -0.12
N LYS A 61 8.35 4.64 -0.07
CA LYS A 61 9.09 5.07 -1.27
C LYS A 61 9.58 3.89 -2.12
N LYS A 62 10.02 2.82 -1.49
CA LYS A 62 10.45 1.60 -2.19
C LYS A 62 9.25 0.90 -2.83
N THR A 63 8.13 0.78 -2.11
CA THR A 63 6.88 0.21 -2.61
C THR A 63 6.37 0.99 -3.82
N LYS A 64 6.36 2.34 -3.74
CA LYS A 64 6.03 3.20 -4.88
C LYS A 64 6.86 2.87 -6.12
N LYS A 65 8.18 2.76 -5.99
CA LYS A 65 9.07 2.42 -7.12
C LYS A 65 8.73 1.07 -7.76
N TYR A 66 8.35 0.07 -6.95
CA TYR A 66 7.94 -1.23 -7.49
C TYR A 66 6.61 -1.18 -8.22
N LEU A 67 5.61 -0.47 -7.68
CA LEU A 67 4.29 -0.31 -8.29
C LEU A 67 4.36 0.49 -9.59
N GLU A 68 5.12 1.60 -9.62
CA GLU A 68 5.29 2.43 -10.82
C GLU A 68 5.97 1.65 -11.97
N LYS A 69 6.93 0.76 -11.66
CA LYS A 69 7.51 -0.15 -12.66
C LYS A 69 6.50 -1.13 -13.26
N LYS A 70 5.41 -1.40 -12.55
CA LYS A 70 4.30 -2.24 -13.01
C LYS A 70 3.22 -1.45 -13.77
N GLY A 71 3.42 -0.14 -13.94
CA GLY A 71 2.48 0.77 -14.62
C GLY A 71 1.29 1.18 -13.73
N ILE A 72 1.42 1.08 -12.42
CA ILE A 72 0.41 1.52 -11.45
C ILE A 72 0.75 2.94 -11.01
N ARG A 73 -0.21 3.86 -11.09
CA ARG A 73 -0.05 5.23 -10.63
C ARG A 73 -0.05 5.26 -9.10
N VAL A 74 0.97 5.90 -8.50
CA VAL A 74 1.09 5.96 -7.04
C VAL A 74 1.15 7.41 -6.54
N ILE A 75 0.25 7.73 -5.61
CA ILE A 75 0.22 9.00 -4.87
C ILE A 75 0.60 8.69 -3.42
N MET A 76 1.55 9.44 -2.87
CA MET A 76 1.91 9.31 -1.45
C MET A 76 1.24 10.40 -0.62
N THR A 77 0.84 10.09 0.61
CA THR A 77 0.35 11.13 1.55
C THR A 77 1.45 12.10 1.93
N ARG A 78 2.67 11.61 2.13
CA ARG A 78 3.88 12.41 2.29
C ARG A 78 5.06 11.73 1.60
N ASP A 79 5.99 12.51 1.07
CA ASP A 79 7.22 12.02 0.41
C ASP A 79 8.51 12.46 1.12
N LYS A 80 8.40 13.18 2.23
CA LYS A 80 9.48 13.62 3.11
C LYS A 80 9.04 13.57 4.57
N ASP A 81 9.93 13.94 5.50
CA ASP A 81 9.60 14.04 6.92
C ASP A 81 8.79 15.32 7.19
N GLU A 82 7.48 15.23 6.99
CA GLU A 82 6.53 16.33 7.14
C GLU A 82 5.22 15.86 7.75
N SER A 83 4.43 16.79 8.27
CA SER A 83 3.04 16.61 8.65
C SER A 83 2.13 17.28 7.62
N LEU A 84 1.02 16.65 7.28
CA LEU A 84 0.00 17.25 6.40
C LEU A 84 -0.81 18.36 7.11
N ALA A 85 -0.64 18.50 8.42
CA ALA A 85 -1.27 19.54 9.24
C ALA A 85 -0.35 20.74 9.52
N GLU A 86 0.70 20.94 8.73
CA GLU A 86 1.61 22.06 8.95
C GLU A 86 0.86 23.40 8.78
N GLY A 87 0.91 24.24 9.84
CA GLY A 87 0.18 25.52 9.89
C GLY A 87 -1.24 25.45 10.44
N GLU A 88 -1.82 24.27 10.66
CA GLU A 88 -3.15 24.11 11.23
C GLU A 88 -3.18 24.42 12.74
N LYS A 89 -4.31 24.99 13.20
CA LYS A 89 -4.56 25.28 14.63
C LYS A 89 -5.11 24.05 15.35
N GLY A 90 -4.71 23.84 16.60
CA GLY A 90 -5.25 22.80 17.47
C GLY A 90 -4.32 21.58 17.61
N ASN A 91 -4.89 20.41 17.90
CA ASN A 91 -4.13 19.18 18.06
C ASN A 91 -3.58 18.70 16.71
N ARG A 92 -2.29 18.87 16.52
CA ARG A 92 -1.55 18.51 15.28
C ARG A 92 -1.83 17.09 14.81
N LYS A 93 -1.79 16.12 15.73
CA LYS A 93 -2.01 14.70 15.38
C LYS A 93 -3.42 14.48 14.83
N VAL A 94 -4.43 15.11 15.42
CA VAL A 94 -5.82 15.02 14.95
C VAL A 94 -5.97 15.66 13.57
N GLN A 95 -5.35 16.82 13.36
CA GLN A 95 -5.42 17.51 12.06
C GLN A 95 -4.66 16.74 10.98
N ASP A 96 -3.49 16.17 11.29
CA ASP A 96 -2.73 15.33 10.36
C ASP A 96 -3.55 14.11 9.92
N MET A 97 -4.19 13.41 10.86
CA MET A 97 -5.06 12.28 10.53
C MET A 97 -6.25 12.68 9.64
N LYS A 98 -6.87 13.83 9.90
CA LYS A 98 -7.95 14.36 9.03
C LYS A 98 -7.44 14.70 7.64
N ALA A 99 -6.26 15.31 7.53
CA ALA A 99 -5.66 15.68 6.25
C ALA A 99 -5.29 14.44 5.42
N ARG A 100 -4.80 13.35 6.06
CA ARG A 100 -4.56 12.06 5.41
C ARG A 100 -5.85 11.46 4.84
N VAL A 101 -6.91 11.37 5.66
CA VAL A 101 -8.23 10.88 5.20
C VAL A 101 -8.72 11.72 4.02
N LYS A 102 -8.66 13.06 4.14
CA LYS A 102 -9.09 13.95 3.06
C LYS A 102 -8.30 13.70 1.78
N ARG A 103 -6.96 13.60 1.86
CA ARG A 103 -6.10 13.35 0.70
C ARG A 103 -6.42 12.02 0.02
N ILE A 104 -6.66 10.96 0.80
CA ILE A 104 -7.03 9.64 0.29
C ILE A 104 -8.40 9.72 -0.41
N ASN A 105 -9.41 10.28 0.25
CA ASN A 105 -10.77 10.38 -0.30
C ASN A 105 -10.85 11.26 -1.55
N ASP A 106 -10.15 12.41 -1.56
CA ASP A 106 -10.07 13.30 -2.72
C ASP A 106 -9.39 12.62 -3.93
N THR A 107 -8.43 11.74 -3.67
CA THR A 107 -7.71 11.00 -4.71
C THR A 107 -8.59 9.92 -5.36
N LYS A 108 -9.53 9.33 -4.60
CA LYS A 108 -10.39 8.20 -5.01
C LYS A 108 -9.58 7.06 -5.64
N PRO A 109 -8.58 6.52 -4.95
CA PRO A 109 -7.77 5.42 -5.48
C PRO A 109 -8.58 4.12 -5.58
N ASP A 110 -8.09 3.18 -6.38
CA ASP A 110 -8.60 1.81 -6.38
C ASP A 110 -8.28 1.09 -5.06
N LEU A 111 -7.13 1.41 -4.43
CA LEU A 111 -6.73 0.90 -3.12
C LEU A 111 -5.82 1.92 -2.41
N ALA A 112 -6.02 2.09 -1.11
CA ALA A 112 -5.09 2.80 -0.24
C ALA A 112 -4.39 1.81 0.71
N VAL A 113 -3.09 2.01 0.97
CA VAL A 113 -2.34 1.20 1.93
C VAL A 113 -1.53 2.12 2.84
N SER A 114 -1.79 2.05 4.13
CA SER A 114 -1.02 2.77 5.16
C SER A 114 0.05 1.85 5.72
N ILE A 115 1.30 2.33 5.74
CA ILE A 115 2.48 1.56 6.13
C ILE A 115 2.95 2.03 7.48
N HIS A 116 3.04 1.09 8.41
CA HIS A 116 3.37 1.26 9.83
C HIS A 116 4.33 0.19 10.33
N GLN A 117 4.81 0.39 11.56
CA GLN A 117 5.53 -0.59 12.35
C GLN A 117 4.82 -0.77 13.70
N ASN A 118 4.67 -2.01 14.11
CA ASN A 118 4.03 -2.37 15.36
C ASN A 118 4.99 -2.24 16.57
N SER A 119 4.43 -2.30 17.77
CA SER A 119 5.17 -2.39 19.01
C SER A 119 4.28 -2.99 20.09
N TYR A 120 4.83 -3.87 20.91
CA TYR A 120 4.13 -4.52 22.00
C TYR A 120 5.00 -4.57 23.25
N HIS A 121 4.41 -4.80 24.43
CA HIS A 121 5.15 -4.82 25.69
C HIS A 121 6.00 -6.09 25.87
N GLU A 122 5.65 -7.18 25.17
CA GLU A 122 6.43 -8.42 25.14
C GLU A 122 7.36 -8.42 23.93
N GLU A 123 8.65 -8.43 24.15
CA GLU A 123 9.69 -8.37 23.11
C GLU A 123 9.71 -9.61 22.21
N SER A 124 9.17 -10.76 22.68
CA SER A 124 9.06 -11.98 21.86
C SER A 124 8.03 -11.92 20.75
N ILE A 125 7.13 -10.91 20.78
CA ILE A 125 6.09 -10.76 19.78
C ILE A 125 6.68 -10.18 18.49
N HIS A 126 6.43 -10.88 17.38
CA HIS A 126 6.98 -10.56 16.05
C HIS A 126 5.98 -10.86 14.92
N GLY A 127 6.36 -10.52 13.69
CA GLY A 127 5.67 -10.86 12.45
C GLY A 127 4.82 -9.73 11.87
N ALA A 128 4.94 -9.51 10.57
CA ALA A 128 4.13 -8.55 9.82
C ALA A 128 2.66 -8.92 9.84
N GLN A 129 1.77 -7.93 9.93
CA GLN A 129 0.32 -8.14 10.02
C GLN A 129 -0.47 -7.09 9.27
N VAL A 130 -1.50 -7.51 8.51
CA VAL A 130 -2.40 -6.62 7.79
C VAL A 130 -3.70 -6.46 8.57
N PHE A 131 -4.13 -5.19 8.70
CA PHE A 131 -5.39 -4.80 9.32
C PHE A 131 -6.36 -4.26 8.27
N TYR A 132 -7.64 -4.59 8.45
CA TYR A 132 -8.73 -4.10 7.62
C TYR A 132 -9.92 -3.63 8.47
N TYR A 133 -10.83 -2.85 7.87
CA TYR A 133 -12.04 -2.43 8.57
C TYR A 133 -13.01 -3.59 8.70
N GLU A 134 -13.46 -3.91 9.92
CA GLU A 134 -14.27 -5.10 10.26
C GLU A 134 -15.52 -5.25 9.38
N HIS A 135 -16.11 -4.13 8.93
CA HIS A 135 -17.33 -4.13 8.13
C HIS A 135 -17.05 -4.06 6.61
N SER A 136 -15.84 -4.32 6.17
CA SER A 136 -15.45 -4.30 4.76
C SER A 136 -15.09 -5.70 4.27
N GLU A 137 -16.03 -6.35 3.56
CA GLU A 137 -15.78 -7.67 2.95
C GLU A 137 -14.65 -7.62 1.91
N SER A 138 -14.65 -6.59 1.06
CA SER A 138 -13.55 -6.39 0.10
C SER A 138 -12.23 -6.12 0.81
N GLY A 139 -12.25 -5.35 1.91
CA GLY A 139 -11.06 -5.09 2.72
C GLY A 139 -10.50 -6.35 3.37
N GLU A 140 -11.34 -7.28 3.80
CA GLU A 140 -10.89 -8.58 4.31
C GLU A 140 -10.22 -9.41 3.23
N LYS A 141 -10.82 -9.48 2.03
CA LYS A 141 -10.28 -10.20 0.88
C LYS A 141 -8.90 -9.65 0.51
N ASP A 142 -8.80 -8.34 0.31
CA ASP A 142 -7.55 -7.68 -0.03
C ASP A 142 -6.48 -7.84 1.07
N ALA A 143 -6.88 -7.78 2.35
CA ALA A 143 -5.98 -8.01 3.47
C ALA A 143 -5.38 -9.42 3.45
N ARG A 144 -6.16 -10.45 3.12
CA ARG A 144 -5.67 -11.83 3.01
C ARG A 144 -4.62 -11.97 1.90
N ILE A 145 -4.89 -11.39 0.73
CA ILE A 145 -3.95 -11.39 -0.40
C ILE A 145 -2.62 -10.71 0.01
N LEU A 146 -2.72 -9.55 0.65
CA LEU A 146 -1.54 -8.80 1.07
C LEU A 146 -0.78 -9.50 2.21
N GLN A 147 -1.50 -10.15 3.15
CA GLN A 147 -0.89 -10.95 4.22
C GLN A 147 -0.09 -12.13 3.67
N GLU A 148 -0.63 -12.85 2.69
CA GLU A 148 0.08 -13.96 2.02
C GLU A 148 1.40 -13.50 1.38
N ALA A 149 1.40 -12.32 0.75
CA ALA A 149 2.61 -11.75 0.18
C ALA A 149 3.67 -11.42 1.25
N LEU A 150 3.26 -11.01 2.44
CA LEU A 150 4.16 -10.74 3.57
C LEU A 150 4.68 -12.04 4.21
N LEU A 151 3.84 -13.06 4.33
CA LEU A 151 4.25 -14.38 4.84
C LEU A 151 5.32 -15.03 3.95
N ALA A 152 5.35 -14.72 2.66
CA ALA A 152 6.38 -15.21 1.75
C ALA A 152 7.78 -14.61 2.03
N VAL A 153 7.87 -13.47 2.73
CA VAL A 153 9.14 -12.84 3.15
C VAL A 153 9.67 -13.46 4.44
N ASP A 154 8.76 -13.78 5.37
CA ASP A 154 9.10 -14.36 6.66
C ASP A 154 8.25 -15.62 6.90
N PRO A 155 8.78 -16.81 6.56
CA PRO A 155 8.08 -18.09 6.74
C PRO A 155 7.75 -18.44 8.19
N ASP A 156 8.45 -17.86 9.16
CA ASP A 156 8.20 -18.06 10.60
C ASP A 156 7.07 -17.18 11.12
N ASN A 157 6.59 -16.23 10.32
CA ASN A 157 5.46 -15.39 10.64
C ASN A 157 4.13 -16.18 10.55
N THR A 158 3.46 -16.37 11.67
CA THR A 158 2.18 -17.09 11.77
C THR A 158 0.95 -16.17 11.88
N ARG A 159 1.15 -14.85 11.75
CA ARG A 159 0.07 -13.89 11.91
C ARG A 159 -0.96 -13.98 10.79
N GLN A 160 -2.21 -13.83 11.21
CA GLN A 160 -3.36 -13.74 10.31
C GLN A 160 -3.81 -12.27 10.19
N VAL A 161 -4.56 -11.96 9.13
CA VAL A 161 -5.23 -10.67 8.99
C VAL A 161 -6.07 -10.34 10.22
N LYS A 162 -6.20 -9.07 10.55
CA LYS A 162 -6.91 -8.64 11.74
C LYS A 162 -7.95 -7.57 11.45
N ALA A 163 -9.20 -7.86 11.77
CA ALA A 163 -10.28 -6.88 11.75
C ALA A 163 -10.05 -5.79 12.79
N ASN A 164 -10.38 -4.53 12.46
CA ASN A 164 -10.23 -3.40 13.37
C ASN A 164 -11.34 -2.37 13.15
N THR A 165 -11.94 -1.89 14.24
CA THR A 165 -13.00 -0.85 14.26
C THR A 165 -12.53 0.49 14.81
N THR A 166 -11.30 0.56 15.32
CA THR A 166 -10.80 1.72 16.08
C THR A 166 -9.80 2.57 15.31
N TYR A 167 -9.08 2.00 14.35
CA TYR A 167 -8.12 2.75 13.56
C TYR A 167 -8.80 3.83 12.72
N TYR A 168 -8.38 5.07 12.93
CA TYR A 168 -9.04 6.25 12.36
C TYR A 168 -9.09 6.20 10.83
N LEU A 169 -8.00 5.85 10.17
CA LEU A 169 -7.94 5.71 8.70
C LEU A 169 -8.94 4.66 8.20
N LEU A 170 -8.93 3.45 8.78
CA LEU A 170 -9.85 2.39 8.39
C LEU A 170 -11.32 2.80 8.51
N LYS A 171 -11.64 3.57 9.57
CA LYS A 171 -13.02 3.98 9.89
C LYS A 171 -13.52 5.17 9.06
N ARG A 172 -12.63 6.06 8.61
CA ARG A 172 -12.99 7.37 8.02
C ARG A 172 -12.70 7.50 6.55
N THR A 173 -11.98 6.56 5.98
CA THR A 173 -11.71 6.52 4.55
C THR A 173 -12.90 5.89 3.81
N GLU A 174 -13.29 6.49 2.69
CA GLU A 174 -14.46 6.10 1.89
C GLU A 174 -14.09 5.11 0.77
N VAL A 175 -12.80 4.88 0.56
CA VAL A 175 -12.25 3.94 -0.44
C VAL A 175 -11.66 2.71 0.25
N PRO A 176 -11.44 1.59 -0.46
CA PRO A 176 -10.76 0.44 0.10
C PRO A 176 -9.40 0.84 0.70
N ILE A 177 -9.16 0.47 1.95
CA ILE A 177 -7.92 0.80 2.66
C ILE A 177 -7.48 -0.34 3.58
N LEU A 178 -6.16 -0.58 3.59
CA LEU A 178 -5.50 -1.52 4.48
C LEU A 178 -4.43 -0.80 5.31
N ILE A 179 -4.13 -1.32 6.50
CA ILE A 179 -2.96 -0.92 7.28
C ILE A 179 -2.02 -2.12 7.36
N VAL A 180 -0.77 -1.91 7.01
CA VAL A 180 0.31 -2.90 7.08
C VAL A 180 1.23 -2.53 8.21
N GLU A 181 1.27 -3.39 9.23
CA GLU A 181 2.30 -3.38 10.25
C GLU A 181 3.42 -4.31 9.80
N CYS A 182 4.56 -3.76 9.37
CA CYS A 182 5.61 -4.52 8.70
C CYS A 182 6.45 -5.41 9.64
N GLY A 183 6.30 -5.25 10.95
CA GLY A 183 6.98 -5.97 12.02
C GLY A 183 6.96 -5.17 13.31
N PHE A 184 7.60 -5.68 14.37
CA PHE A 184 7.56 -5.10 15.71
C PHE A 184 8.87 -4.41 16.06
N LEU A 185 8.84 -3.10 16.26
CA LEU A 185 10.00 -2.32 16.73
C LEU A 185 10.39 -2.60 18.19
N SER A 186 9.54 -3.30 18.94
CA SER A 186 9.82 -3.81 20.29
C SER A 186 10.57 -5.15 20.30
N ASN A 187 10.63 -5.86 19.17
CA ASN A 187 11.41 -7.08 19.02
C ASN A 187 12.80 -6.72 18.48
N GLN A 188 13.87 -7.18 19.15
CA GLN A 188 15.25 -6.81 18.80
C GLN A 188 15.61 -7.22 17.37
N GLU A 189 15.30 -8.45 16.99
CA GLU A 189 15.62 -8.99 15.66
C GLU A 189 14.85 -8.28 14.55
N GLU A 190 13.54 -8.05 14.73
CA GLU A 190 12.74 -7.33 13.75
C GLU A 190 13.13 -5.85 13.65
N ALA A 191 13.45 -5.19 14.76
CA ALA A 191 13.92 -3.81 14.74
C ALA A 191 15.22 -3.65 13.96
N GLU A 192 16.15 -4.62 14.05
CA GLU A 192 17.37 -4.65 13.26
C GLU A 192 17.09 -4.93 11.78
N LYS A 193 16.24 -5.91 11.46
CA LYS A 193 15.80 -6.20 10.09
C LYS A 193 15.12 -4.97 9.46
N LEU A 194 14.16 -4.37 10.16
CA LEU A 194 13.41 -3.20 9.68
C LEU A 194 14.29 -1.96 9.49
N ALA A 195 15.39 -1.83 10.23
CA ALA A 195 16.39 -0.79 10.02
C ALA A 195 17.26 -1.04 8.78
N SER A 196 17.34 -2.28 8.29
CA SER A 196 18.20 -2.63 7.17
C SER A 196 17.59 -2.28 5.82
N GLU A 197 18.42 -1.77 4.93
CA GLU A 197 18.01 -1.39 3.55
C GLU A 197 17.50 -2.60 2.74
N ASP A 198 18.10 -3.76 2.94
CA ASP A 198 17.77 -4.96 2.16
C ASP A 198 16.44 -5.55 2.58
N TYR A 199 16.19 -5.70 3.88
CA TYR A 199 14.89 -6.17 4.37
C TYR A 199 13.75 -5.20 4.02
N GLN A 200 14.00 -3.89 4.09
CA GLN A 200 13.02 -2.89 3.63
C GLN A 200 12.69 -3.04 2.13
N LYS A 201 13.66 -3.44 1.28
CA LYS A 201 13.39 -3.74 -0.15
C LYS A 201 12.54 -4.99 -0.31
N GLU A 202 12.81 -6.03 0.47
CA GLU A 202 12.04 -7.28 0.43
C GLU A 202 10.59 -7.05 0.84
N ILE A 203 10.36 -6.41 1.98
CA ILE A 203 9.02 -6.05 2.46
C ILE A 203 8.30 -5.13 1.46
N ALA A 204 8.97 -4.11 0.94
CA ALA A 204 8.37 -3.21 -0.03
C ALA A 204 7.97 -3.92 -1.34
N LYS A 205 8.77 -4.89 -1.78
CA LYS A 205 8.46 -5.72 -2.95
C LYS A 205 7.26 -6.64 -2.68
N ALA A 206 7.19 -7.23 -1.48
CA ALA A 206 6.06 -8.05 -1.06
C ALA A 206 4.77 -7.23 -1.02
N ILE A 207 4.78 -6.04 -0.39
CA ILE A 207 3.65 -5.12 -0.37
C ILE A 207 3.22 -4.76 -1.79
N ALA A 208 4.16 -4.42 -2.68
CA ALA A 208 3.84 -4.06 -4.06
C ALA A 208 3.22 -5.23 -4.85
N ASN A 209 3.70 -6.45 -4.63
CA ASN A 209 3.12 -7.65 -5.25
C ASN A 209 1.71 -7.93 -4.72
N GLY A 210 1.50 -7.84 -3.40
CA GLY A 210 0.18 -8.00 -2.79
C GLY A 210 -0.82 -6.96 -3.31
N ILE A 211 -0.43 -5.67 -3.37
CA ILE A 211 -1.26 -4.60 -3.94
C ILE A 211 -1.63 -4.92 -5.40
N GLU A 212 -0.66 -5.30 -6.23
CA GLU A 212 -0.93 -5.66 -7.63
C GLU A 212 -1.93 -6.81 -7.74
N SER A 213 -1.82 -7.81 -6.86
CA SER A 213 -2.77 -8.93 -6.82
C SER A 213 -4.17 -8.48 -6.42
N CYS A 214 -4.33 -7.63 -5.39
CA CYS A 214 -5.61 -7.04 -4.99
C CYS A 214 -6.29 -6.29 -6.16
N LEU A 215 -5.52 -5.53 -6.95
CA LEU A 215 -6.06 -4.74 -8.06
C LEU A 215 -6.53 -5.58 -9.27
N LYS A 216 -6.09 -6.84 -9.36
CA LYS A 216 -6.39 -7.75 -10.47
C LYS A 216 -7.46 -8.79 -10.14
N ASP A 217 -7.79 -8.94 -8.85
CA ASP A 217 -8.74 -9.92 -8.34
C ASP A 217 -10.18 -9.36 -8.29
#